data_b854c879064044ac47451676c87a80e1
#
_entry.id   b854c879064044ac47451676c87a80e1
#
_cell.length_a   1.000
_cell.length_b   1.000
_cell.length_c   1.000
_cell.angle_alpha   90.00
_cell.angle_beta   90.00
_cell.angle_gamma   90.00
#
_symmetry.space_group_name_H-M   'P 1'
#
loop_
_entity.id
_entity.type
_entity.pdbx_description
1 polymer ?
#
loop_
_entity_poly.entity_id
_entity_poly.type
_entity_poly.pdbx_seq_one_letter_code
_entity_poly.pdbx_strand_id
1 'polypeptide(L)'
;MMRVIASSHARGLCRLTATALISTSLTLLPLAAAVAQSLPSGLSSPGSSDLRSVVQRAIATNPEVEAAWNGLNAAGHDMRQARGNYLPSIDVTAGVGIEDREGDGRGSYDSDFTELRLNQMIYDGFATRSEVQRLDRAKLVRYYELLGASENVALESAQAYLDVNRYRDLVRLAQQNYSDHLRVFNQIEERALAGTGRGVDLEQISGRLALAESNLMTEASNLHDVTSRYQRLVGDLPAETLAPAPDMNERLPTSVTQAVDLAFTGNPDFHAAIENIEASRAEREGARAGFHPRLDLRGRTGTNNESGITGRRDQHSIELVASMNLYRGGSDLASFRAASDRLEQATNQRELACTNVRQTTQVAFNDTQRLREQLKYLNEHRQSIDRVRGAYQQQFDIGQRTLLDVLDSENEYFEASRAYVNAEYDVAVADARTLAAMGQLMQALDVRRDDMPSLAELGSDGVDLNPEVLCPSQGPTGYTLEDFMGNGS
;
A
#
# COMPACT_ATOMS: atom_id res chain seq x y z
N MET A 1 34.01 -49.28 13.43
CA MET A 1 34.43 -50.69 13.23
C MET A 1 33.29 -51.42 12.56
N MET A 2 33.43 -51.64 11.25
CA MET A 2 33.65 -52.94 10.59
C MET A 2 32.42 -53.85 10.65
N ARG A 3 31.89 -54.44 9.63
CA ARG A 3 32.16 -54.84 8.21
C ARG A 3 30.86 -55.45 7.69
N VAL A 4 30.34 -55.04 6.56
CA VAL A 4 30.25 -55.73 5.25
C VAL A 4 30.25 -57.26 5.31
N ILE A 5 29.20 -57.91 4.81
CA ILE A 5 29.27 -59.07 3.92
C ILE A 5 28.03 -59.08 3.01
N ALA A 6 28.27 -59.19 1.72
CA ALA A 6 27.36 -59.46 0.61
C ALA A 6 27.32 -60.97 0.30
N SER A 7 26.18 -61.46 -0.22
CA SER A 7 26.12 -62.61 -1.20
C SER A 7 24.69 -62.62 -1.74
N SER A 8 24.42 -62.37 -2.94
CA SER A 8 24.47 -63.01 -4.29
C SER A 8 23.61 -64.26 -4.42
N HIS A 9 22.82 -64.27 -5.52
CA HIS A 9 22.16 -65.39 -6.27
C HIS A 9 20.67 -65.60 -5.88
N ALA A 10 19.70 -65.74 -6.77
CA ALA A 10 19.70 -66.10 -8.20
C ALA A 10 18.35 -65.79 -8.86
N ARG A 11 18.41 -65.61 -10.13
CA ARG A 11 17.40 -65.55 -11.19
C ARG A 11 16.16 -66.40 -11.00
N GLY A 12 14.97 -65.75 -11.29
CA GLY A 12 13.72 -66.46 -11.59
C GLY A 12 12.86 -65.58 -12.49
N LEU A 13 12.94 -65.80 -13.82
CA LEU A 13 11.97 -65.26 -14.79
C LEU A 13 10.56 -65.78 -14.47
N CYS A 14 9.60 -64.90 -14.31
CA CYS A 14 8.21 -65.23 -14.56
C CYS A 14 7.59 -64.12 -15.40
N ARG A 15 7.38 -64.40 -16.68
CA ARG A 15 6.56 -63.61 -17.60
C ARG A 15 5.12 -63.75 -17.16
N LEU A 16 4.46 -62.66 -16.85
CA LEU A 16 3.01 -62.57 -16.80
C LEU A 16 2.58 -61.44 -17.75
N THR A 17 2.14 -61.87 -18.90
CA THR A 17 1.32 -61.10 -19.85
C THR A 17 -0.05 -60.86 -19.23
N ALA A 18 -0.32 -59.63 -18.88
CA ALA A 18 -1.72 -59.20 -18.60
C ALA A 18 -2.09 -58.12 -19.60
N THR A 19 -2.66 -58.59 -20.70
CA THR A 19 -3.50 -57.77 -21.59
C THR A 19 -4.86 -57.58 -20.95
N ALA A 20 -5.13 -56.35 -20.51
CA ALA A 20 -6.51 -55.89 -20.27
C ALA A 20 -6.66 -54.51 -20.85
N LEU A 21 -7.08 -54.48 -22.10
CA LEU A 21 -7.70 -53.31 -22.74
C LEU A 21 -9.03 -52.99 -22.04
N ILE A 22 -9.07 -51.89 -21.34
CA ILE A 22 -10.32 -51.17 -21.09
C ILE A 22 -10.11 -49.72 -21.56
N SER A 23 -10.42 -49.53 -22.84
CA SER A 23 -10.57 -48.21 -23.45
C SER A 23 -11.92 -47.66 -23.07
N THR A 24 -11.99 -46.90 -21.98
CA THR A 24 -13.01 -45.89 -21.80
C THR A 24 -12.34 -44.55 -21.87
N SER A 25 -12.34 -44.02 -23.07
CA SER A 25 -11.94 -42.63 -23.34
C SER A 25 -12.90 -41.68 -22.68
N LEU A 26 -12.62 -41.35 -21.41
CA LEU A 26 -13.18 -40.17 -20.79
C LEU A 26 -12.31 -39.00 -21.22
N THR A 27 -12.70 -38.36 -22.31
CA THR A 27 -12.09 -37.09 -22.73
C THR A 27 -12.38 -36.03 -21.69
N LEU A 28 -11.55 -35.95 -20.66
CA LEU A 28 -11.36 -34.73 -19.88
C LEU A 28 -10.65 -33.75 -20.80
N LEU A 29 -11.44 -32.88 -21.42
CA LEU A 29 -10.92 -31.64 -21.98
C LEU A 29 -10.24 -30.89 -20.83
N PRO A 30 -8.94 -30.57 -20.94
CA PRO A 30 -8.37 -29.55 -20.10
C PRO A 30 -8.94 -28.22 -20.59
N LEU A 31 -9.88 -27.65 -19.85
CA LEU A 31 -10.20 -26.23 -19.94
C LEU A 31 -9.02 -25.47 -19.30
N ALA A 32 -7.84 -25.58 -19.92
CA ALA A 32 -6.80 -24.59 -19.77
C ALA A 32 -7.28 -23.38 -20.60
N ALA A 33 -8.17 -22.59 -20.02
CA ALA A 33 -8.28 -21.21 -20.43
C ALA A 33 -6.90 -20.60 -20.13
N ALA A 34 -6.03 -20.59 -21.15
CA ALA A 34 -4.93 -19.67 -21.19
C ALA A 34 -5.54 -18.28 -21.09
N VAL A 35 -5.59 -17.73 -19.88
CA VAL A 35 -5.68 -16.30 -19.71
C VAL A 35 -4.38 -15.78 -20.31
N ALA A 36 -4.40 -15.50 -21.62
CA ALA A 36 -3.42 -14.63 -22.22
C ALA A 36 -3.58 -13.31 -21.46
N GLN A 37 -2.73 -13.11 -20.46
CA GLN A 37 -2.44 -11.77 -19.96
C GLN A 37 -1.96 -11.00 -21.18
N SER A 38 -2.87 -10.23 -21.76
CA SER A 38 -2.49 -9.14 -22.66
C SER A 38 -1.61 -8.23 -21.81
N LEU A 39 -0.29 -8.38 -21.97
CA LEU A 39 0.65 -7.34 -21.62
C LEU A 39 0.07 -6.06 -22.23
N PRO A 40 -0.16 -5.01 -21.46
CA PRO A 40 -0.56 -3.74 -22.03
C PRO A 40 0.53 -3.35 -23.02
N SER A 41 0.16 -3.34 -24.31
CA SER A 41 1.01 -2.88 -25.39
C SER A 41 1.47 -1.49 -25.00
N GLY A 42 2.80 -1.32 -24.87
CA GLY A 42 3.40 -0.06 -24.46
C GLY A 42 2.90 1.09 -25.33
N LEU A 43 1.92 1.78 -24.83
CA LEU A 43 1.59 3.11 -25.26
C LEU A 43 2.67 4.00 -24.66
N SER A 44 3.68 4.34 -25.47
CA SER A 44 4.42 5.57 -25.31
C SER A 44 3.46 6.72 -25.58
N SER A 45 2.51 6.92 -24.68
CA SER A 45 1.77 8.17 -24.59
C SER A 45 2.77 9.25 -24.24
N PRO A 46 2.71 10.44 -24.86
CA PRO A 46 3.52 11.57 -24.41
C PRO A 46 3.30 11.67 -22.90
N GLY A 47 4.41 11.65 -22.13
CA GLY A 47 4.38 11.55 -20.67
C GLY A 47 3.36 12.52 -20.10
N SER A 48 2.57 12.06 -19.16
CA SER A 48 1.56 12.87 -18.47
C SER A 48 2.21 14.14 -17.94
N SER A 49 1.70 15.29 -18.33
CA SER A 49 2.34 16.59 -18.04
C SER A 49 1.70 17.32 -16.85
N ASP A 50 0.54 16.88 -16.39
CA ASP A 50 -0.19 17.45 -15.26
C ASP A 50 -0.25 16.49 -14.06
N LEU A 51 -0.35 17.04 -12.85
CA LEU A 51 -0.35 16.31 -11.59
C LEU A 51 -1.43 15.24 -11.54
N ARG A 52 -2.65 15.56 -11.98
CA ARG A 52 -3.78 14.64 -11.98
C ARG A 52 -3.49 13.37 -12.79
N SER A 53 -3.03 13.53 -14.03
CA SER A 53 -2.76 12.41 -14.93
C SER A 53 -1.58 11.55 -14.46
N VAL A 54 -0.58 12.17 -13.82
CA VAL A 54 0.55 11.46 -13.21
C VAL A 54 0.09 10.60 -12.04
N VAL A 55 -0.70 11.18 -11.12
CA VAL A 55 -1.25 10.45 -9.97
C VAL A 55 -2.21 9.35 -10.41
N GLN A 56 -3.10 9.64 -11.39
CA GLN A 56 -4.01 8.64 -11.96
C GLN A 56 -3.24 7.44 -12.53
N ARG A 57 -2.16 7.71 -13.26
CA ARG A 57 -1.30 6.66 -13.81
C ARG A 57 -0.60 5.86 -12.72
N ALA A 58 -0.03 6.53 -11.72
CA ALA A 58 0.61 5.86 -10.60
C ALA A 58 -0.35 4.89 -9.89
N ILE A 59 -1.56 5.34 -9.55
CA ILE A 59 -2.58 4.48 -8.92
C ILE A 59 -2.95 3.28 -9.81
N ALA A 60 -3.01 3.46 -11.13
CA ALA A 60 -3.40 2.42 -12.06
C ALA A 60 -2.32 1.35 -12.30
N THR A 61 -1.04 1.70 -12.11
CA THR A 61 0.10 0.84 -12.53
C THR A 61 1.05 0.45 -11.39
N ASN A 62 0.90 1.06 -10.20
CA ASN A 62 1.82 0.81 -9.09
C ASN A 62 1.62 -0.59 -8.50
N PRO A 63 2.69 -1.41 -8.36
CA PRO A 63 2.60 -2.76 -7.83
C PRO A 63 2.04 -2.85 -6.40
N GLU A 64 2.18 -1.81 -5.57
CA GLU A 64 1.65 -1.77 -4.20
C GLU A 64 0.12 -1.73 -4.23
N VAL A 65 -0.47 -0.87 -5.06
CA VAL A 65 -1.92 -0.79 -5.24
C VAL A 65 -2.45 -2.09 -5.85
N GLU A 66 -1.72 -2.67 -6.82
CA GLU A 66 -2.09 -3.94 -7.45
C GLU A 66 -2.03 -5.11 -6.45
N ALA A 67 -1.04 -5.12 -5.56
CA ALA A 67 -0.96 -6.11 -4.48
C ALA A 67 -2.15 -6.00 -3.51
N ALA A 68 -2.53 -4.79 -3.12
CA ALA A 68 -3.70 -4.55 -2.26
C ALA A 68 -5.01 -4.95 -2.98
N TRP A 69 -5.15 -4.66 -4.28
CA TRP A 69 -6.26 -5.10 -5.12
C TRP A 69 -6.40 -6.63 -5.15
N ASN A 70 -5.29 -7.33 -5.38
CA ASN A 70 -5.28 -8.79 -5.36
C ASN A 70 -5.61 -9.34 -3.96
N GLY A 71 -5.21 -8.63 -2.89
CA GLY A 71 -5.58 -8.94 -1.50
C GLY A 71 -7.09 -8.85 -1.27
N LEU A 72 -7.75 -7.81 -1.79
CA LEU A 72 -9.21 -7.68 -1.75
C LEU A 72 -9.92 -8.81 -2.50
N ASN A 73 -9.44 -9.14 -3.71
CA ASN A 73 -10.00 -10.22 -4.51
C ASN A 73 -9.85 -11.59 -3.81
N ALA A 74 -8.68 -11.85 -3.21
CA ALA A 74 -8.43 -13.07 -2.43
C ALA A 74 -9.41 -13.17 -1.25
N ALA A 75 -9.58 -12.10 -0.47
CA ALA A 75 -10.56 -12.08 0.63
C ALA A 75 -12.00 -12.33 0.15
N GLY A 76 -12.36 -11.83 -1.04
CA GLY A 76 -13.64 -12.13 -1.66
C GLY A 76 -13.81 -13.61 -2.03
N HIS A 77 -12.74 -14.29 -2.42
CA HIS A 77 -12.74 -15.75 -2.67
C HIS A 77 -12.80 -16.54 -1.37
N ASP A 78 -12.06 -16.13 -0.33
CA ASP A 78 -12.08 -16.77 1.00
C ASP A 78 -13.50 -16.75 1.59
N MET A 79 -14.19 -15.62 1.49
CA MET A 79 -15.58 -15.50 1.94
C MET A 79 -16.50 -16.44 1.13
N ARG A 80 -16.30 -16.55 -0.19
CA ARG A 80 -17.07 -17.50 -1.02
C ARG A 80 -16.77 -18.96 -0.66
N GLN A 81 -15.51 -19.27 -0.36
CA GLN A 81 -15.12 -20.60 0.13
C GLN A 81 -15.83 -20.94 1.45
N ALA A 82 -15.86 -20.00 2.40
CA ALA A 82 -16.56 -20.22 3.67
C ALA A 82 -18.08 -20.42 3.47
N ARG A 83 -18.70 -19.68 2.54
CA ARG A 83 -20.11 -19.90 2.16
C ARG A 83 -20.35 -21.29 1.55
N GLY A 84 -19.35 -21.85 0.89
CA GLY A 84 -19.40 -23.22 0.37
C GLY A 84 -19.70 -24.27 1.44
N ASN A 85 -19.32 -24.02 2.72
CA ASN A 85 -19.61 -24.92 3.82
C ASN A 85 -21.10 -25.04 4.18
N TYR A 86 -21.95 -24.16 3.66
CA TYR A 86 -23.42 -24.34 3.73
C TYR A 86 -23.96 -25.34 2.72
N LEU A 87 -23.19 -25.71 1.70
CA LEU A 87 -23.58 -26.64 0.66
C LEU A 87 -23.07 -28.04 0.98
N PRO A 88 -23.69 -29.10 0.42
CA PRO A 88 -23.21 -30.47 0.59
C PRO A 88 -21.83 -30.66 -0.07
N SER A 89 -20.96 -31.43 0.59
CA SER A 89 -19.81 -32.04 -0.07
C SER A 89 -20.19 -33.40 -0.67
N ILE A 90 -19.65 -33.69 -1.85
CA ILE A 90 -19.81 -34.98 -2.53
C ILE A 90 -18.41 -35.50 -2.85
N ASP A 91 -18.07 -36.62 -2.23
CA ASP A 91 -16.76 -37.22 -2.35
C ASP A 91 -16.87 -38.61 -2.97
N VAL A 92 -15.98 -38.96 -3.89
CA VAL A 92 -15.82 -40.31 -4.43
C VAL A 92 -14.51 -40.88 -3.93
N THR A 93 -14.57 -42.05 -3.35
CA THR A 93 -13.40 -42.79 -2.90
C THR A 93 -13.39 -44.17 -3.57
N ALA A 94 -12.30 -44.56 -4.20
CA ALA A 94 -12.10 -45.89 -4.74
C ALA A 94 -10.75 -46.43 -4.25
N GLY A 95 -10.70 -47.69 -3.93
CA GLY A 95 -9.48 -48.35 -3.47
C GLY A 95 -9.40 -49.80 -3.89
N VAL A 96 -8.20 -50.27 -4.04
CA VAL A 96 -7.85 -51.71 -4.21
C VAL A 96 -6.80 -52.04 -3.18
N GLY A 97 -6.93 -53.19 -2.55
CA GLY A 97 -6.02 -53.60 -1.49
C GLY A 97 -6.01 -55.11 -1.26
N ILE A 98 -5.06 -55.56 -0.48
CA ILE A 98 -5.03 -56.91 0.05
C ILE A 98 -5.31 -56.78 1.54
N GLU A 99 -6.35 -57.46 1.97
CA GLU A 99 -6.73 -57.49 3.37
C GLU A 99 -6.43 -58.88 3.96
N ASP A 100 -5.90 -58.93 5.16
CA ASP A 100 -5.76 -60.15 5.95
C ASP A 100 -6.68 -60.08 7.17
N ARG A 101 -7.61 -61.01 7.26
CA ARG A 101 -8.59 -61.07 8.34
C ARG A 101 -8.50 -62.36 9.13
N GLU A 102 -7.87 -62.27 10.27
CA GLU A 102 -7.82 -63.38 11.23
C GLU A 102 -9.20 -63.60 11.87
N GLY A 103 -9.66 -64.86 11.90
CA GLY A 103 -10.92 -65.23 12.56
C GLY A 103 -11.99 -65.82 11.63
N ASP A 104 -12.00 -65.46 10.36
CA ASP A 104 -12.99 -65.97 9.39
C ASP A 104 -12.51 -67.17 8.58
N GLY A 105 -11.27 -67.65 8.85
CA GLY A 105 -10.63 -68.77 8.12
C GLY A 105 -10.27 -68.49 6.68
N ARG A 106 -10.24 -67.20 6.26
CA ARG A 106 -10.02 -66.80 4.88
C ARG A 106 -8.57 -66.48 4.55
N GLY A 107 -7.75 -66.07 5.52
CA GLY A 107 -6.41 -65.54 5.29
C GLY A 107 -6.44 -64.23 4.46
N SER A 108 -5.40 -64.04 3.65
CA SER A 108 -5.23 -62.86 2.80
C SER A 108 -6.13 -62.94 1.57
N TYR A 109 -6.84 -61.84 1.23
CA TYR A 109 -7.72 -61.73 0.06
C TYR A 109 -7.64 -60.32 -0.57
N ASP A 110 -7.89 -60.26 -1.88
CA ASP A 110 -7.97 -58.99 -2.60
C ASP A 110 -9.33 -58.31 -2.32
N SER A 111 -9.29 -57.03 -2.07
CA SER A 111 -10.49 -56.19 -1.94
C SER A 111 -10.45 -55.01 -2.89
N ASP A 112 -11.57 -54.69 -3.51
CA ASP A 112 -11.80 -53.44 -4.24
C ASP A 112 -13.12 -52.80 -3.79
N PHE A 113 -13.07 -51.48 -3.63
CA PHE A 113 -14.28 -50.74 -3.25
C PHE A 113 -14.39 -49.42 -4.02
N THR A 114 -15.63 -49.00 -4.22
CA THR A 114 -15.95 -47.64 -4.69
C THR A 114 -17.11 -47.13 -3.84
N GLU A 115 -16.92 -45.92 -3.31
CA GLU A 115 -17.91 -45.30 -2.42
C GLU A 115 -18.13 -43.85 -2.83
N LEU A 116 -19.40 -43.44 -2.91
CA LEU A 116 -19.84 -42.06 -3.02
C LEU A 116 -20.40 -41.61 -1.67
N ARG A 117 -19.84 -40.55 -1.14
CA ARG A 117 -20.29 -39.92 0.13
C ARG A 117 -20.86 -38.55 -0.12
N LEU A 118 -21.99 -38.25 0.49
CA LEU A 118 -22.56 -36.94 0.60
C LEU A 118 -22.55 -36.56 2.08
N ASN A 119 -22.03 -35.37 2.38
CA ASN A 119 -22.09 -34.79 3.72
C ASN A 119 -22.67 -33.38 3.66
N GLN A 120 -23.80 -33.15 4.33
CA GLN A 120 -24.45 -31.84 4.44
C GLN A 120 -24.51 -31.45 5.91
N MET A 121 -23.84 -30.34 6.25
CA MET A 121 -23.97 -29.70 7.54
C MET A 121 -25.37 -29.09 7.67
N ILE A 122 -26.07 -29.43 8.74
CA ILE A 122 -27.40 -28.90 9.09
C ILE A 122 -27.26 -27.86 10.21
N TYR A 123 -26.40 -28.14 11.19
CA TYR A 123 -26.12 -27.24 12.30
C TYR A 123 -24.71 -27.51 12.85
N ASP A 124 -23.96 -26.44 13.11
CA ASP A 124 -22.58 -26.52 13.61
C ASP A 124 -22.30 -25.56 14.78
N GLY A 125 -23.32 -25.18 15.54
CA GLY A 125 -23.18 -24.20 16.61
C GLY A 125 -22.93 -22.77 16.11
N PHE A 126 -23.35 -22.45 14.89
CA PHE A 126 -23.13 -21.20 14.19
C PHE A 126 -21.66 -20.92 13.79
N ALA A 127 -20.78 -21.95 13.79
CA ALA A 127 -19.39 -21.81 13.36
C ALA A 127 -19.30 -21.25 11.93
N THR A 128 -19.96 -21.91 10.96
CA THR A 128 -19.95 -21.47 9.56
C THR A 128 -20.53 -20.06 9.39
N ARG A 129 -21.62 -19.74 10.11
CA ARG A 129 -22.20 -18.39 10.06
C ARG A 129 -21.22 -17.33 10.55
N SER A 130 -20.59 -17.55 11.69
CA SER A 130 -19.63 -16.64 12.28
C SER A 130 -18.39 -16.49 11.42
N GLU A 131 -17.91 -17.58 10.79
CA GLU A 131 -16.78 -17.55 9.87
C GLU A 131 -17.09 -16.74 8.61
N VAL A 132 -18.28 -16.92 8.03
CA VAL A 132 -18.71 -16.09 6.87
C VAL A 132 -18.82 -14.63 7.26
N GLN A 133 -19.35 -14.30 8.45
CA GLN A 133 -19.40 -12.92 8.96
C GLN A 133 -17.99 -12.35 9.17
N ARG A 134 -17.08 -13.13 9.78
CA ARG A 134 -15.69 -12.73 9.99
C ARG A 134 -15.00 -12.39 8.67
N LEU A 135 -15.12 -13.26 7.67
CA LEU A 135 -14.50 -13.08 6.37
C LEU A 135 -15.16 -11.95 5.55
N ASP A 136 -16.45 -11.73 5.73
CA ASP A 136 -17.14 -10.59 5.10
C ASP A 136 -16.61 -9.26 5.64
N ARG A 137 -16.40 -9.16 6.97
CA ARG A 137 -15.76 -7.98 7.57
C ARG A 137 -14.27 -7.88 7.23
N ALA A 138 -13.53 -8.99 7.20
CA ALA A 138 -12.15 -9.02 6.76
C ALA A 138 -11.99 -8.56 5.30
N LYS A 139 -12.94 -8.85 4.42
CA LYS A 139 -12.98 -8.32 3.05
C LYS A 139 -13.10 -6.78 3.05
N LEU A 140 -13.91 -6.20 3.94
CA LEU A 140 -14.03 -4.73 4.07
C LEU A 140 -12.73 -4.11 4.62
N VAL A 141 -12.04 -4.79 5.54
CA VAL A 141 -10.69 -4.38 5.97
C VAL A 141 -9.76 -4.28 4.76
N ARG A 142 -9.73 -5.30 3.88
CA ARG A 142 -8.90 -5.28 2.67
C ARG A 142 -9.31 -4.20 1.68
N TYR A 143 -10.58 -3.86 1.61
CA TYR A 143 -11.07 -2.74 0.80
C TYR A 143 -10.50 -1.40 1.30
N TYR A 144 -10.56 -1.15 2.61
CA TYR A 144 -9.99 0.07 3.18
C TYR A 144 -8.46 0.10 3.11
N GLU A 145 -7.78 -1.05 3.24
CA GLU A 145 -6.34 -1.15 2.99
C GLU A 145 -5.98 -0.80 1.53
N LEU A 146 -6.80 -1.20 0.56
CA LEU A 146 -6.63 -0.82 -0.85
C LEU A 146 -6.83 0.70 -1.04
N LEU A 147 -7.81 1.30 -0.38
CA LEU A 147 -8.00 2.76 -0.40
C LEU A 147 -6.79 3.46 0.22
N GLY A 148 -6.29 2.98 1.36
CA GLY A 148 -5.11 3.52 2.03
C GLY A 148 -3.85 3.42 1.17
N ALA A 149 -3.59 2.27 0.54
CA ALA A 149 -2.49 2.10 -0.40
C ALA A 149 -2.62 3.06 -1.60
N SER A 150 -3.83 3.26 -2.12
CA SER A 150 -4.08 4.18 -3.22
C SER A 150 -3.84 5.64 -2.83
N GLU A 151 -4.28 6.08 -1.65
CA GLU A 151 -4.01 7.42 -1.10
C GLU A 151 -2.52 7.65 -0.84
N ASN A 152 -1.81 6.65 -0.31
CA ASN A 152 -0.36 6.72 -0.09
C ASN A 152 0.41 6.86 -1.41
N VAL A 153 0.09 6.04 -2.41
CA VAL A 153 0.69 6.13 -3.75
C VAL A 153 0.33 7.45 -4.42
N ALA A 154 -0.90 7.96 -4.24
CA ALA A 154 -1.30 9.28 -4.70
C ALA A 154 -0.43 10.37 -4.08
N LEU A 155 -0.21 10.34 -2.76
CA LEU A 155 0.63 11.30 -2.06
C LEU A 155 2.10 11.20 -2.50
N GLU A 156 2.68 10.00 -2.54
CA GLU A 156 4.07 9.81 -2.96
C GLU A 156 4.31 10.26 -4.40
N SER A 157 3.39 9.96 -5.31
CA SER A 157 3.49 10.39 -6.71
C SER A 157 3.28 11.89 -6.89
N ALA A 158 2.38 12.50 -6.11
CA ALA A 158 2.23 13.95 -6.07
C ALA A 158 3.50 14.64 -5.56
N GLN A 159 4.10 14.13 -4.49
CA GLN A 159 5.38 14.63 -3.97
C GLN A 159 6.51 14.48 -5.00
N ALA A 160 6.61 13.32 -5.66
CA ALA A 160 7.63 13.11 -6.70
C ALA A 160 7.46 14.07 -7.88
N TYR A 161 6.22 14.35 -8.29
CA TYR A 161 5.91 15.35 -9.31
C TYR A 161 6.35 16.76 -8.90
N LEU A 162 6.01 17.17 -7.68
CA LEU A 162 6.39 18.48 -7.13
C LEU A 162 7.90 18.61 -6.99
N ASP A 163 8.59 17.56 -6.53
CA ASP A 163 10.03 17.55 -6.37
C ASP A 163 10.76 17.65 -7.72
N VAL A 164 10.28 16.98 -8.78
CA VAL A 164 10.87 17.15 -10.13
C VAL A 164 10.76 18.60 -10.60
N ASN A 165 9.61 19.25 -10.42
CA ASN A 165 9.45 20.67 -10.74
C ASN A 165 10.38 21.56 -9.89
N ARG A 166 10.40 21.33 -8.57
CA ARG A 166 11.29 22.03 -7.62
C ARG A 166 12.74 22.00 -8.08
N TYR A 167 13.26 20.81 -8.33
CA TYR A 167 14.69 20.67 -8.68
C TYR A 167 15.01 21.15 -10.09
N ARG A 168 14.06 21.16 -11.02
CA ARG A 168 14.20 21.85 -12.31
C ARG A 168 14.36 23.37 -12.10
N ASP A 169 13.57 23.96 -11.22
CA ASP A 169 13.66 25.37 -10.90
C ASP A 169 14.97 25.70 -10.16
N LEU A 170 15.40 24.85 -9.23
CA LEU A 170 16.68 25.00 -8.52
C LEU A 170 17.89 24.87 -9.44
N VAL A 171 17.87 23.91 -10.39
CA VAL A 171 18.92 23.79 -11.42
C VAL A 171 18.98 25.04 -12.27
N ARG A 172 17.83 25.57 -12.71
CA ARG A 172 17.77 26.82 -13.50
C ARG A 172 18.32 28.01 -12.71
N LEU A 173 17.99 28.10 -11.42
CA LEU A 173 18.52 29.13 -10.52
C LEU A 173 20.04 28.99 -10.33
N ALA A 174 20.56 27.78 -10.16
CA ALA A 174 21.98 27.51 -10.04
C ALA A 174 22.73 27.78 -11.35
N GLN A 175 22.14 27.50 -12.53
CA GLN A 175 22.69 27.86 -13.84
C GLN A 175 22.78 29.37 -14.02
N GLN A 176 21.76 30.11 -13.58
CA GLN A 176 21.80 31.57 -13.61
C GLN A 176 22.91 32.10 -12.70
N ASN A 177 23.00 31.63 -11.47
CA ASN A 177 24.04 32.00 -10.51
C ASN A 177 25.47 31.72 -11.08
N TYR A 178 25.66 30.54 -11.68
CA TYR A 178 26.92 30.19 -12.34
C TYR A 178 27.26 31.17 -13.51
N SER A 179 26.29 31.45 -14.36
CA SER A 179 26.49 32.36 -15.51
C SER A 179 26.79 33.78 -15.08
N ASP A 180 26.19 34.25 -13.98
CA ASP A 180 26.47 35.60 -13.44
C ASP A 180 27.87 35.67 -12.86
N HIS A 181 28.31 34.67 -12.10
CA HIS A 181 29.68 34.60 -11.60
C HIS A 181 30.72 34.45 -12.71
N LEU A 182 30.45 33.69 -13.76
CA LEU A 182 31.31 33.53 -14.93
C LEU A 182 31.48 34.88 -15.68
N ARG A 183 30.42 35.65 -15.82
CA ARG A 183 30.48 36.98 -16.44
C ARG A 183 31.37 37.93 -15.66
N VAL A 184 31.23 37.94 -14.30
CA VAL A 184 32.06 38.77 -13.44
C VAL A 184 33.50 38.28 -13.46
N PHE A 185 33.74 36.95 -13.44
CA PHE A 185 35.08 36.38 -13.56
C PHE A 185 35.80 36.88 -14.85
N ASN A 186 35.18 36.78 -16.01
CA ASN A 186 35.76 37.22 -17.27
C ASN A 186 36.10 38.73 -17.25
N GLN A 187 35.23 39.55 -16.68
CA GLN A 187 35.47 41.00 -16.55
C GLN A 187 36.66 41.30 -15.61
N ILE A 188 36.82 40.61 -14.51
CA ILE A 188 37.92 40.80 -13.55
C ILE A 188 39.23 40.27 -14.16
N GLU A 189 39.20 39.11 -14.82
CA GLU A 189 40.36 38.54 -15.52
C GLU A 189 40.91 39.49 -16.59
N GLU A 190 40.06 40.09 -17.43
CA GLU A 190 40.44 41.08 -18.42
C GLU A 190 41.12 42.31 -17.79
N ARG A 191 40.58 42.81 -16.64
CA ARG A 191 41.18 43.93 -15.91
C ARG A 191 42.52 43.54 -15.29
N ALA A 192 42.65 42.34 -14.78
CA ALA A 192 43.91 41.84 -14.22
C ALA A 192 45.00 41.68 -15.27
N LEU A 193 44.66 41.10 -16.44
CA LEU A 193 45.56 40.97 -17.60
C LEU A 193 46.00 42.34 -18.18
N ALA A 194 45.11 43.33 -18.16
CA ALA A 194 45.43 44.70 -18.54
C ALA A 194 46.25 45.47 -17.50
N GLY A 195 46.58 44.87 -16.35
CA GLY A 195 47.34 45.51 -15.27
C GLY A 195 46.57 46.57 -14.48
N THR A 196 45.24 46.65 -14.68
CA THR A 196 44.35 47.60 -13.98
C THR A 196 43.56 46.99 -12.86
N GLY A 197 43.57 45.61 -12.73
CA GLY A 197 42.89 44.84 -11.71
C GLY A 197 43.82 44.40 -10.56
N ARG A 198 43.24 44.03 -9.41
CA ARG A 198 43.97 43.45 -8.29
C ARG A 198 43.99 41.93 -8.41
N GLY A 199 45.12 41.28 -8.19
CA GLY A 199 45.21 39.81 -8.15
C GLY A 199 44.28 39.15 -7.11
N VAL A 200 44.07 39.82 -5.95
CA VAL A 200 43.15 39.34 -4.90
C VAL A 200 41.69 39.25 -5.39
N ASP A 201 41.26 40.22 -6.21
CA ASP A 201 39.89 40.23 -6.77
C ASP A 201 39.69 39.03 -7.70
N LEU A 202 40.74 38.67 -8.50
CA LEU A 202 40.70 37.49 -9.38
C LEU A 202 40.60 36.18 -8.56
N GLU A 203 41.37 36.05 -7.48
CA GLU A 203 41.28 34.87 -6.61
C GLU A 203 39.93 34.75 -5.91
N GLN A 204 39.34 35.88 -5.49
CA GLN A 204 38.00 35.88 -4.87
C GLN A 204 36.94 35.42 -5.82
N ILE A 205 36.89 35.96 -7.03
CA ILE A 205 35.87 35.55 -8.01
C ILE A 205 36.09 34.12 -8.50
N SER A 206 37.36 33.65 -8.61
CA SER A 206 37.67 32.26 -8.95
C SER A 206 37.09 31.30 -7.91
N GLY A 207 37.25 31.61 -6.61
CA GLY A 207 36.65 30.81 -5.53
C GLY A 207 35.13 30.82 -5.53
N ARG A 208 34.52 31.97 -5.83
CA ARG A 208 33.03 32.08 -5.96
C ARG A 208 32.48 31.34 -7.17
N LEU A 209 33.19 31.38 -8.30
CA LEU A 209 32.83 30.64 -9.50
C LEU A 209 32.88 29.12 -9.26
N ALA A 210 33.95 28.64 -8.63
CA ALA A 210 34.06 27.22 -8.25
C ALA A 210 32.92 26.76 -7.30
N LEU A 211 32.51 27.64 -6.36
CA LEU A 211 31.36 27.37 -5.49
C LEU A 211 30.05 27.31 -6.29
N ALA A 212 29.82 28.24 -7.22
CA ALA A 212 28.65 28.27 -8.07
C ALA A 212 28.57 27.02 -8.96
N GLU A 213 29.71 26.55 -9.49
CA GLU A 213 29.79 25.29 -10.24
C GLU A 213 29.47 24.08 -9.37
N SER A 214 29.98 24.01 -8.15
CA SER A 214 29.68 22.95 -7.18
C SER A 214 28.18 22.93 -6.83
N ASN A 215 27.56 24.09 -6.64
CA ASN A 215 26.12 24.19 -6.37
C ASN A 215 25.31 23.68 -7.56
N LEU A 216 25.68 24.03 -8.81
CA LEU A 216 25.00 23.55 -10.01
C LEU A 216 25.12 22.02 -10.13
N MET A 217 26.28 21.44 -9.87
CA MET A 217 26.47 19.99 -9.89
C MET A 217 25.60 19.30 -8.83
N THR A 218 25.47 19.89 -7.64
CA THR A 218 24.65 19.38 -6.55
C THR A 218 23.18 19.37 -6.93
N GLU A 219 22.65 20.48 -7.46
CA GLU A 219 21.22 20.54 -7.86
C GLU A 219 20.93 19.63 -9.07
N ALA A 220 21.88 19.46 -9.99
CA ALA A 220 21.75 18.50 -11.09
C ALA A 220 21.69 17.05 -10.59
N SER A 221 22.51 16.69 -9.57
CA SER A 221 22.46 15.37 -8.93
C SER A 221 21.12 15.15 -8.21
N ASN A 222 20.64 16.14 -7.45
CA ASN A 222 19.36 16.08 -6.78
C ASN A 222 18.21 15.87 -7.79
N LEU A 223 18.24 16.56 -8.93
CA LEU A 223 17.26 16.37 -10.01
C LEU A 223 17.29 14.95 -10.55
N HIS A 224 18.47 14.35 -10.69
CA HIS A 224 18.59 12.94 -11.11
C HIS A 224 17.93 12.00 -10.09
N ASP A 225 18.16 12.21 -8.80
CA ASP A 225 17.63 11.37 -7.74
C ASP A 225 16.10 11.44 -7.65
N VAL A 226 15.51 12.63 -7.71
CA VAL A 226 14.05 12.79 -7.72
C VAL A 226 13.41 12.28 -9.01
N THR A 227 14.11 12.38 -10.16
CA THR A 227 13.66 11.79 -11.42
C THR A 227 13.60 10.27 -11.32
N SER A 228 14.60 9.65 -10.71
CA SER A 228 14.62 8.21 -10.47
C SER A 228 13.50 7.76 -9.52
N ARG A 229 13.21 8.54 -8.46
CA ARG A 229 12.08 8.29 -7.57
C ARG A 229 10.74 8.43 -8.29
N TYR A 230 10.58 9.46 -9.12
CA TYR A 230 9.39 9.64 -9.96
C TYR A 230 9.18 8.42 -10.87
N GLN A 231 10.22 7.97 -11.56
CA GLN A 231 10.14 6.79 -12.44
C GLN A 231 9.72 5.53 -11.68
N ARG A 232 10.22 5.33 -10.46
CA ARG A 232 9.81 4.19 -9.61
C ARG A 232 8.33 4.20 -9.28
N LEU A 233 7.76 5.39 -9.02
CA LEU A 233 6.36 5.53 -8.58
C LEU A 233 5.37 5.52 -9.74
N VAL A 234 5.72 6.18 -10.86
CA VAL A 234 4.82 6.42 -11.99
C VAL A 234 5.02 5.40 -13.12
N GLY A 235 6.20 4.76 -13.15
CA GLY A 235 6.59 3.77 -14.17
C GLY A 235 7.29 4.36 -15.39
N ASP A 236 7.20 5.69 -15.63
CA ASP A 236 7.83 6.38 -16.75
C ASP A 236 8.71 7.55 -16.28
N LEU A 237 9.53 8.03 -17.17
CA LEU A 237 10.27 9.29 -16.96
C LEU A 237 9.29 10.49 -17.02
N PRO A 238 9.55 11.56 -16.22
CA PRO A 238 8.75 12.77 -16.27
C PRO A 238 8.85 13.44 -17.66
N ALA A 239 7.75 14.01 -18.12
CA ALA A 239 7.73 14.78 -19.36
C ALA A 239 8.77 15.92 -19.30
N GLU A 240 9.26 16.36 -20.45
CA GLU A 240 10.26 17.42 -20.56
C GLU A 240 9.79 18.71 -19.87
N THR A 241 8.52 19.03 -20.01
CA THR A 241 7.84 20.11 -19.29
C THR A 241 6.67 19.55 -18.51
N LEU A 242 6.62 19.83 -17.20
CA LEU A 242 5.50 19.51 -16.33
C LEU A 242 4.68 20.79 -16.08
N ALA A 243 3.37 20.64 -16.02
CA ALA A 243 2.48 21.75 -15.70
C ALA A 243 2.69 22.23 -14.25
N PRO A 244 2.41 23.50 -13.93
CA PRO A 244 2.33 23.92 -12.53
C PRO A 244 1.30 23.09 -11.76
N ALA A 245 1.60 22.81 -10.48
CA ALA A 245 0.65 22.12 -9.63
C ALA A 245 -0.63 22.96 -9.45
N PRO A 246 -1.82 22.32 -9.39
CA PRO A 246 -3.05 23.03 -9.08
C PRO A 246 -2.99 23.54 -7.64
N ASP A 247 -3.62 24.69 -7.39
CA ASP A 247 -3.81 25.18 -6.02
C ASP A 247 -4.82 24.28 -5.29
N MET A 248 -4.35 23.59 -4.26
CA MET A 248 -5.18 22.72 -3.43
C MET A 248 -5.76 23.41 -2.19
N ASN A 249 -5.42 24.68 -1.97
CA ASN A 249 -5.82 25.45 -0.79
C ASN A 249 -7.34 25.51 -0.60
N GLU A 250 -8.09 25.73 -1.69
CA GLU A 250 -9.55 25.83 -1.63
C GLU A 250 -10.26 24.56 -1.13
N ARG A 251 -9.55 23.44 -1.14
CA ARG A 251 -10.05 22.13 -0.71
C ARG A 251 -9.71 21.81 0.74
N LEU A 252 -8.91 22.66 1.39
CA LEU A 252 -8.52 22.47 2.77
C LEU A 252 -9.56 23.02 3.75
N PRO A 253 -9.74 22.37 4.92
CA PRO A 253 -10.60 22.89 5.96
C PRO A 253 -10.07 24.20 6.55
N THR A 254 -10.96 24.96 7.18
CA THR A 254 -10.60 26.25 7.77
C THR A 254 -10.06 26.17 9.20
N SER A 255 -10.20 25.00 9.84
CA SER A 255 -9.70 24.78 11.20
C SER A 255 -9.14 23.36 11.39
N VAL A 256 -8.24 23.23 12.36
CA VAL A 256 -7.65 21.93 12.71
C VAL A 256 -8.71 20.94 13.21
N THR A 257 -9.73 21.39 13.95
CA THR A 257 -10.82 20.54 14.42
C THR A 257 -11.62 19.98 13.24
N GLN A 258 -11.97 20.84 12.27
CA GLN A 258 -12.64 20.40 11.05
C GLN A 258 -11.79 19.42 10.25
N ALA A 259 -10.45 19.63 10.18
CA ALA A 259 -9.54 18.71 9.51
C ALA A 259 -9.55 17.31 10.16
N VAL A 260 -9.52 17.26 11.49
CA VAL A 260 -9.56 16.00 12.24
C VAL A 260 -10.92 15.31 12.11
N ASP A 261 -12.03 16.05 12.16
CA ASP A 261 -13.37 15.48 11.95
C ASP A 261 -13.51 14.89 10.53
N LEU A 262 -12.99 15.57 9.52
CA LEU A 262 -12.93 15.04 8.15
C LEU A 262 -12.03 13.80 8.05
N ALA A 263 -10.91 13.78 8.77
CA ALA A 263 -10.02 12.62 8.80
C ALA A 263 -10.70 11.40 9.41
N PHE A 264 -11.47 11.53 10.49
CA PHE A 264 -12.22 10.40 11.05
C PHE A 264 -13.31 9.87 10.11
N THR A 265 -13.86 10.72 9.26
CA THR A 265 -14.89 10.30 8.29
C THR A 265 -14.31 9.79 6.96
N GLY A 266 -13.07 10.10 6.63
CA GLY A 266 -12.46 9.80 5.33
C GLY A 266 -11.24 8.89 5.37
N ASN A 267 -10.52 8.80 6.51
CA ASN A 267 -9.26 8.07 6.56
C ASN A 267 -9.45 6.55 6.49
N PRO A 268 -8.86 5.88 5.47
CA PRO A 268 -9.07 4.45 5.27
C PRO A 268 -8.51 3.56 6.39
N ASP A 269 -7.37 3.93 6.99
CA ASP A 269 -6.73 3.12 8.03
C ASP A 269 -7.59 3.08 9.30
N PHE A 270 -8.25 4.19 9.62
CA PHE A 270 -9.19 4.25 10.73
C PHE A 270 -10.41 3.36 10.47
N HIS A 271 -10.96 3.40 9.27
CA HIS A 271 -12.11 2.57 8.88
C HIS A 271 -11.75 1.08 8.84
N ALA A 272 -10.55 0.72 8.36
CA ALA A 272 -10.04 -0.65 8.41
C ALA A 272 -9.97 -1.18 9.85
N ALA A 273 -9.51 -0.35 10.79
CA ALA A 273 -9.43 -0.73 12.20
C ALA A 273 -10.82 -0.96 12.83
N ILE A 274 -11.84 -0.20 12.45
CA ILE A 274 -13.22 -0.40 12.91
C ILE A 274 -13.79 -1.73 12.36
N GLU A 275 -13.63 -2.00 11.08
CA GLU A 275 -14.09 -3.25 10.48
C GLU A 275 -13.37 -4.48 11.06
N ASN A 276 -12.10 -4.32 11.47
CA ASN A 276 -11.35 -5.38 12.14
C ASN A 276 -11.92 -5.74 13.53
N ILE A 277 -12.52 -4.79 14.24
CA ILE A 277 -13.26 -5.08 15.49
C ILE A 277 -14.46 -5.99 15.17
N GLU A 278 -15.23 -5.68 14.13
CA GLU A 278 -16.39 -6.47 13.73
C GLU A 278 -15.98 -7.90 13.28
N ALA A 279 -14.86 -8.01 12.55
CA ALA A 279 -14.28 -9.32 12.20
C ALA A 279 -13.88 -10.12 13.46
N SER A 280 -13.20 -9.49 14.40
CA SER A 280 -12.78 -10.12 15.66
C SER A 280 -13.97 -10.49 16.56
N ARG A 281 -15.06 -9.70 16.53
CA ARG A 281 -16.31 -10.01 17.22
C ARG A 281 -16.95 -11.27 16.65
N ALA A 282 -17.00 -11.38 15.32
CA ALA A 282 -17.50 -12.59 14.66
C ALA A 282 -16.61 -13.81 14.95
N GLU A 283 -15.29 -13.65 15.02
CA GLU A 283 -14.35 -14.71 15.42
C GLU A 283 -14.66 -15.23 16.85
N ARG A 284 -14.87 -14.32 17.81
CA ARG A 284 -15.22 -14.69 19.17
C ARG A 284 -16.56 -15.44 19.24
N GLU A 285 -17.57 -15.01 18.48
CA GLU A 285 -18.85 -15.73 18.42
C GLU A 285 -18.66 -17.13 17.79
N GLY A 286 -17.82 -17.24 16.74
CA GLY A 286 -17.47 -18.54 16.14
C GLY A 286 -16.77 -19.49 17.11
N ALA A 287 -15.92 -18.97 17.99
CA ALA A 287 -15.25 -19.80 19.01
C ALA A 287 -16.22 -20.43 20.03
N ARG A 288 -17.45 -19.91 20.15
CA ARG A 288 -18.50 -20.54 20.99
C ARG A 288 -19.05 -21.82 20.40
N ALA A 289 -18.90 -22.05 19.11
CA ALA A 289 -19.40 -23.23 18.42
C ALA A 289 -18.84 -24.53 19.02
N GLY A 290 -17.63 -24.51 19.60
CA GLY A 290 -17.03 -25.65 20.29
C GLY A 290 -17.84 -26.17 21.46
N PHE A 291 -18.75 -25.38 22.04
CA PHE A 291 -19.65 -25.76 23.16
C PHE A 291 -21.01 -26.25 22.66
N HIS A 292 -21.28 -26.25 21.37
CA HIS A 292 -22.54 -26.67 20.77
C HIS A 292 -22.43 -28.02 20.08
N PRO A 293 -23.54 -28.80 19.99
CA PRO A 293 -23.58 -29.99 19.14
C PRO A 293 -23.45 -29.60 17.65
N ARG A 294 -22.97 -30.57 16.89
CA ARG A 294 -22.98 -30.54 15.41
C ARG A 294 -23.96 -31.56 14.87
N LEU A 295 -24.73 -31.21 13.85
CA LEU A 295 -25.71 -32.06 13.20
C LEU A 295 -25.38 -32.11 11.71
N ASP A 296 -25.08 -33.32 11.21
CA ASP A 296 -24.77 -33.58 9.79
C ASP A 296 -25.76 -34.60 9.20
N LEU A 297 -26.24 -34.36 8.00
CA LEU A 297 -26.88 -35.36 7.17
C LEU A 297 -25.82 -36.04 6.30
N ARG A 298 -25.69 -37.36 6.43
CA ARG A 298 -24.71 -38.14 5.70
C ARG A 298 -25.41 -39.17 4.83
N GLY A 299 -25.10 -39.15 3.54
CA GLY A 299 -25.48 -40.15 2.54
C GLY A 299 -24.24 -40.95 2.12
N ARG A 300 -24.39 -42.26 2.00
CA ARG A 300 -23.32 -43.11 1.51
C ARG A 300 -23.93 -44.14 0.56
N THR A 301 -23.32 -44.33 -0.58
CA THR A 301 -23.58 -45.42 -1.48
C THR A 301 -22.29 -45.98 -2.04
N GLY A 302 -22.12 -47.27 -2.00
CA GLY A 302 -20.87 -47.87 -2.44
C GLY A 302 -21.00 -49.34 -2.72
N THR A 303 -19.97 -49.86 -3.35
CA THR A 303 -19.83 -51.26 -3.63
C THR A 303 -18.49 -51.75 -3.11
N ASN A 304 -18.49 -52.95 -2.56
CA ASN A 304 -17.30 -53.65 -2.10
C ASN A 304 -17.27 -55.03 -2.73
N ASN A 305 -16.13 -55.43 -3.31
CA ASN A 305 -15.90 -56.71 -3.88
C ASN A 305 -14.68 -57.36 -3.18
N GLU A 306 -14.88 -58.53 -2.64
CA GLU A 306 -13.86 -59.26 -1.91
C GLU A 306 -13.62 -60.62 -2.62
N SER A 307 -12.35 -60.93 -2.96
CA SER A 307 -12.04 -62.16 -3.60
C SER A 307 -12.37 -63.37 -2.68
N GLY A 308 -13.03 -64.37 -3.19
CA GLY A 308 -13.48 -65.50 -2.41
C GLY A 308 -14.92 -65.40 -1.84
N ILE A 309 -15.61 -64.26 -2.04
CA ILE A 309 -17.05 -64.14 -1.80
C ILE A 309 -17.78 -64.06 -3.11
N THR A 310 -18.76 -64.89 -3.31
CA THR A 310 -19.60 -64.86 -4.51
C THR A 310 -20.60 -63.69 -4.41
N GLY A 311 -20.39 -62.67 -5.30
CA GLY A 311 -21.26 -61.51 -5.44
C GLY A 311 -20.68 -60.22 -4.88
N ARG A 312 -21.09 -59.13 -5.53
CA ARG A 312 -20.77 -57.76 -5.20
C ARG A 312 -21.66 -57.32 -4.01
N ARG A 313 -21.09 -56.66 -3.02
CA ARG A 313 -21.85 -56.09 -1.91
C ARG A 313 -22.12 -54.61 -2.16
N ASP A 314 -23.38 -54.25 -2.32
CA ASP A 314 -23.84 -52.89 -2.41
C ASP A 314 -24.32 -52.40 -1.03
N GLN A 315 -23.87 -51.22 -0.61
CA GLN A 315 -24.25 -50.61 0.64
C GLN A 315 -24.82 -49.21 0.41
N HIS A 316 -25.96 -48.93 0.94
CA HIS A 316 -26.58 -47.61 0.92
C HIS A 316 -27.00 -47.23 2.33
N SER A 317 -26.67 -45.98 2.76
CA SER A 317 -27.16 -45.45 4.02
C SER A 317 -27.45 -43.96 3.92
N ILE A 318 -28.44 -43.52 4.66
CA ILE A 318 -28.73 -42.09 4.90
C ILE A 318 -28.89 -41.97 6.41
N GLU A 319 -28.07 -41.06 6.99
CA GLU A 319 -27.98 -40.94 8.45
C GLU A 319 -28.00 -39.47 8.86
N LEU A 320 -28.76 -39.14 9.91
CA LEU A 320 -28.66 -37.86 10.59
C LEU A 320 -27.78 -38.10 11.83
N VAL A 321 -26.62 -37.48 11.83
CA VAL A 321 -25.60 -37.70 12.89
C VAL A 321 -25.46 -36.46 13.74
N ALA A 322 -25.78 -36.56 14.99
CA ALA A 322 -25.50 -35.57 16.03
C ALA A 322 -24.20 -35.93 16.74
N SER A 323 -23.26 -34.99 16.79
CA SER A 323 -22.00 -35.15 17.51
C SER A 323 -21.76 -33.97 18.44
N MET A 324 -21.29 -34.25 19.66
CA MET A 324 -20.91 -33.22 20.63
C MET A 324 -19.66 -33.68 21.37
N ASN A 325 -18.67 -32.81 21.44
CA ASN A 325 -17.52 -33.07 22.28
C ASN A 325 -17.78 -32.58 23.71
N LEU A 326 -17.74 -33.49 24.68
CA LEU A 326 -18.00 -33.13 26.07
C LEU A 326 -16.77 -32.63 26.80
N TYR A 327 -15.59 -33.01 26.37
CA TYR A 327 -14.33 -32.58 26.98
C TYR A 327 -13.13 -32.72 26.04
N ARG A 328 -12.43 -31.62 25.81
CA ARG A 328 -11.21 -31.52 24.97
C ARG A 328 -10.00 -31.03 25.76
N GLY A 329 -9.86 -31.39 27.01
CA GLY A 329 -8.70 -30.94 27.79
C GLY A 329 -8.67 -29.41 28.01
N GLY A 330 -9.80 -28.71 27.92
CA GLY A 330 -9.89 -27.26 28.08
C GLY A 330 -9.61 -26.43 26.83
N SER A 331 -9.37 -27.07 25.64
CA SER A 331 -9.01 -26.36 24.42
C SER A 331 -10.12 -25.41 23.93
N ASP A 332 -11.41 -25.78 24.06
CA ASP A 332 -12.52 -24.92 23.63
C ASP A 332 -12.59 -23.63 24.45
N LEU A 333 -12.36 -23.72 25.78
CA LEU A 333 -12.30 -22.55 26.66
C LEU A 333 -11.09 -21.68 26.34
N ALA A 334 -9.93 -22.29 26.07
CA ALA A 334 -8.73 -21.56 25.66
C ALA A 334 -8.92 -20.84 24.33
N SER A 335 -9.57 -21.49 23.34
CA SER A 335 -9.92 -20.88 22.04
C SER A 335 -10.85 -19.68 22.20
N PHE A 336 -11.90 -19.80 23.03
CA PHE A 336 -12.81 -18.68 23.30
C PHE A 336 -12.10 -17.51 24.00
N ARG A 337 -11.22 -17.79 24.97
CA ARG A 337 -10.42 -16.75 25.64
C ARG A 337 -9.48 -16.06 24.66
N ALA A 338 -8.76 -16.83 23.84
CA ALA A 338 -7.87 -16.27 22.82
C ALA A 338 -8.62 -15.36 21.81
N ALA A 339 -9.82 -15.77 21.38
CA ALA A 339 -10.66 -14.93 20.52
C ALA A 339 -11.17 -13.67 21.24
N SER A 340 -11.41 -13.75 22.55
CA SER A 340 -11.79 -12.58 23.36
C SER A 340 -10.62 -11.60 23.50
N ASP A 341 -9.40 -12.10 23.72
CA ASP A 341 -8.20 -11.27 23.80
C ASP A 341 -7.87 -10.63 22.44
N ARG A 342 -8.14 -11.32 21.32
CA ARG A 342 -8.00 -10.73 19.96
C ARG A 342 -9.01 -9.62 19.70
N LEU A 343 -10.24 -9.74 20.18
CA LEU A 343 -11.22 -8.66 20.10
C LEU A 343 -10.75 -7.43 20.90
N GLU A 344 -10.20 -7.64 22.09
CA GLU A 344 -9.62 -6.54 22.89
C GLU A 344 -8.41 -5.93 22.19
N GLN A 345 -7.54 -6.75 21.59
CA GLN A 345 -6.43 -6.30 20.75
C GLN A 345 -6.92 -5.43 19.59
N ALA A 346 -7.96 -5.84 18.86
CA ALA A 346 -8.53 -5.06 17.76
C ALA A 346 -9.10 -3.71 18.25
N THR A 347 -9.73 -3.69 19.42
CA THR A 347 -10.22 -2.47 20.06
C THR A 347 -9.08 -1.50 20.37
N ASN A 348 -7.97 -1.99 20.95
CA ASN A 348 -6.79 -1.19 21.23
C ASN A 348 -6.09 -0.71 19.93
N GLN A 349 -6.09 -1.53 18.88
CA GLN A 349 -5.57 -1.11 17.56
C GLN A 349 -6.40 0.03 16.95
N ARG A 350 -7.73 0.03 17.12
CA ARG A 350 -8.58 1.15 16.71
C ARG A 350 -8.27 2.42 17.50
N GLU A 351 -8.04 2.33 18.83
CA GLU A 351 -7.62 3.49 19.63
C GLU A 351 -6.26 4.04 19.14
N LEU A 352 -5.31 3.16 18.80
CA LEU A 352 -4.04 3.56 18.22
C LEU A 352 -4.24 4.26 16.87
N ALA A 353 -5.05 3.69 15.96
CA ALA A 353 -5.36 4.30 14.68
C ALA A 353 -5.98 5.70 14.85
N CYS A 354 -6.90 5.83 15.79
CA CYS A 354 -7.54 7.07 16.15
C CYS A 354 -6.54 8.16 16.59
N THR A 355 -5.62 7.81 17.51
CA THR A 355 -4.58 8.76 17.98
C THR A 355 -3.60 9.13 16.88
N ASN A 356 -3.23 8.17 16.03
CA ASN A 356 -2.33 8.39 14.90
C ASN A 356 -2.95 9.33 13.85
N VAL A 357 -4.19 9.05 13.43
CA VAL A 357 -4.91 9.88 12.45
C VAL A 357 -5.06 11.31 12.97
N ARG A 358 -5.45 11.48 14.23
CA ARG A 358 -5.54 12.80 14.87
C ARG A 358 -4.19 13.53 14.82
N GLN A 359 -3.11 12.90 15.30
CA GLN A 359 -1.79 13.51 15.34
C GLN A 359 -1.30 13.88 13.94
N THR A 360 -1.38 12.94 12.99
CA THR A 360 -0.91 13.16 11.61
C THR A 360 -1.64 14.31 10.96
N THR A 361 -2.97 14.36 11.10
CA THR A 361 -3.79 15.43 10.54
C THR A 361 -3.49 16.78 11.19
N GLN A 362 -3.34 16.84 12.52
CA GLN A 362 -3.02 18.07 13.23
C GLN A 362 -1.64 18.63 12.81
N VAL A 363 -0.62 17.75 12.69
CA VAL A 363 0.73 18.15 12.25
C VAL A 363 0.69 18.65 10.81
N ALA A 364 0.06 17.90 9.89
CA ALA A 364 -0.03 18.28 8.48
C ALA A 364 -0.75 19.62 8.29
N PHE A 365 -1.89 19.80 8.95
CA PHE A 365 -2.64 21.05 8.90
C PHE A 365 -1.84 22.25 9.46
N ASN A 366 -1.19 22.08 10.60
CA ASN A 366 -0.36 23.14 11.19
C ASN A 366 0.82 23.49 10.28
N ASP A 367 1.47 22.50 9.65
CA ASP A 367 2.55 22.73 8.70
C ASP A 367 2.08 23.57 7.50
N THR A 368 0.88 23.29 6.96
CA THR A 368 0.29 24.08 5.89
C THR A 368 0.15 25.56 6.28
N GLN A 369 -0.37 25.86 7.47
CA GLN A 369 -0.53 27.23 7.94
C GLN A 369 0.81 27.94 8.13
N ARG A 370 1.74 27.29 8.83
CA ARG A 370 3.08 27.80 9.10
C ARG A 370 3.87 28.08 7.82
N LEU A 371 3.87 27.14 6.87
CA LEU A 371 4.64 27.27 5.63
C LEU A 371 4.09 28.39 4.74
N ARG A 372 2.78 28.59 4.70
CA ARG A 372 2.19 29.72 3.96
C ARG A 372 2.58 31.07 4.55
N GLU A 373 2.61 31.17 5.87
CA GLU A 373 3.07 32.41 6.51
C GLU A 373 4.57 32.64 6.26
N GLN A 374 5.39 31.59 6.39
CA GLN A 374 6.84 31.66 6.13
C GLN A 374 7.14 32.07 4.67
N LEU A 375 6.37 31.57 3.70
CA LEU A 375 6.54 31.91 2.28
C LEU A 375 6.43 33.42 2.01
N LYS A 376 5.54 34.14 2.74
CA LYS A 376 5.42 35.61 2.62
C LYS A 376 6.71 36.29 3.01
N TYR A 377 7.30 35.95 4.15
CA TYR A 377 8.55 36.55 4.63
C TYR A 377 9.75 36.19 3.74
N LEU A 378 9.82 34.97 3.22
CA LEU A 378 10.86 34.58 2.28
C LEU A 378 10.75 35.32 0.96
N ASN A 379 9.54 35.58 0.48
CA ASN A 379 9.35 36.40 -0.73
C ASN A 379 9.75 37.88 -0.50
N GLU A 380 9.39 38.46 0.64
CA GLU A 380 9.80 39.82 1.01
C GLU A 380 11.33 39.93 1.12
N HIS A 381 11.97 38.95 1.76
CA HIS A 381 13.43 38.89 1.85
C HIS A 381 14.06 38.80 0.46
N ARG A 382 13.64 37.86 -0.39
CA ARG A 382 14.14 37.70 -1.75
C ARG A 382 14.03 39.01 -2.56
N GLN A 383 12.86 39.65 -2.53
CA GLN A 383 12.63 40.91 -3.24
C GLN A 383 13.48 42.05 -2.73
N SER A 384 13.75 42.11 -1.42
CA SER A 384 14.61 43.13 -0.82
C SER A 384 16.05 42.97 -1.23
N ILE A 385 16.56 41.73 -1.20
CA ILE A 385 17.95 41.44 -1.63
C ILE A 385 18.11 41.62 -3.13
N ASP A 386 17.10 41.32 -3.96
CA ASP A 386 17.17 41.60 -5.42
C ASP A 386 17.37 43.09 -5.71
N ARG A 387 16.65 43.97 -4.96
CA ARG A 387 16.85 45.42 -5.09
C ARG A 387 18.24 45.84 -4.62
N VAL A 388 18.77 45.29 -3.55
CA VAL A 388 20.13 45.59 -3.06
C VAL A 388 21.17 45.14 -4.05
N ARG A 389 21.04 43.92 -4.60
CA ARG A 389 21.92 43.36 -5.63
C ARG A 389 22.03 44.29 -6.85
N GLY A 390 20.87 44.70 -7.38
CA GLY A 390 20.84 45.61 -8.54
C GLY A 390 21.49 46.97 -8.24
N ALA A 391 21.28 47.50 -7.04
CA ALA A 391 21.93 48.77 -6.63
C ALA A 391 23.45 48.62 -6.45
N TYR A 392 23.91 47.50 -5.85
CA TYR A 392 25.35 47.26 -5.65
C TYR A 392 26.06 47.03 -6.97
N GLN A 393 25.46 46.33 -7.93
CA GLN A 393 25.99 46.15 -9.26
C GLN A 393 26.22 47.51 -9.99
N GLN A 394 25.22 48.41 -9.96
CA GLN A 394 25.33 49.73 -10.55
C GLN A 394 26.41 50.58 -9.88
N GLN A 395 26.52 50.53 -8.54
CA GLN A 395 27.57 51.26 -7.80
C GLN A 395 28.98 50.70 -8.06
N PHE A 396 29.10 49.38 -8.26
CA PHE A 396 30.37 48.76 -8.62
C PHE A 396 30.84 49.18 -10.03
N ASP A 397 29.91 49.27 -10.99
CA ASP A 397 30.23 49.67 -12.36
C ASP A 397 30.80 51.09 -12.46
N ILE A 398 30.40 51.99 -11.54
CA ILE A 398 30.94 53.38 -11.44
C ILE A 398 32.07 53.52 -10.38
N GLY A 399 32.55 52.39 -9.83
CA GLY A 399 33.68 52.34 -8.88
C GLY A 399 33.37 52.80 -7.45
N GLN A 400 32.10 52.88 -7.03
CA GLN A 400 31.66 53.28 -5.70
C GLN A 400 31.53 52.11 -4.71
N ARG A 401 31.55 50.86 -5.20
CA ARG A 401 31.47 49.64 -4.40
C ARG A 401 32.61 48.69 -4.72
N THR A 402 32.90 47.80 -3.79
CA THR A 402 33.92 46.76 -4.00
C THR A 402 33.33 45.54 -4.70
N LEU A 403 34.19 44.73 -5.31
CA LEU A 403 33.80 43.44 -5.86
C LEU A 403 33.19 42.54 -4.78
N LEU A 404 33.70 42.55 -3.57
CA LEU A 404 33.21 41.75 -2.45
C LEU A 404 31.73 42.05 -2.14
N ASP A 405 31.36 43.36 -2.10
CA ASP A 405 29.93 43.73 -1.86
C ASP A 405 29.00 43.17 -2.92
N VAL A 406 29.42 43.14 -4.19
CA VAL A 406 28.63 42.57 -5.31
C VAL A 406 28.52 41.07 -5.17
N LEU A 407 29.64 40.38 -4.94
CA LEU A 407 29.65 38.92 -4.81
C LEU A 407 28.84 38.43 -3.60
N ASP A 408 28.89 39.15 -2.47
CA ASP A 408 28.11 38.83 -1.29
C ASP A 408 26.62 39.05 -1.55
N SER A 409 26.22 40.13 -2.22
CA SER A 409 24.80 40.35 -2.56
C SER A 409 24.28 39.36 -3.61
N GLU A 410 25.09 38.90 -4.55
CA GLU A 410 24.72 37.83 -5.51
C GLU A 410 24.51 36.49 -4.77
N ASN A 411 25.40 36.15 -3.86
CA ASN A 411 25.26 34.92 -3.07
C ASN A 411 24.01 34.98 -2.17
N GLU A 412 23.78 36.11 -1.48
CA GLU A 412 22.59 36.29 -0.64
C GLU A 412 21.28 36.21 -1.45
N TYR A 413 21.26 36.79 -2.65
CA TYR A 413 20.12 36.66 -3.57
C TYR A 413 19.90 35.23 -4.02
N PHE A 414 20.97 34.48 -4.33
CA PHE A 414 20.88 33.07 -4.69
C PHE A 414 20.29 32.25 -3.56
N GLU A 415 20.79 32.41 -2.32
CA GLU A 415 20.29 31.68 -1.16
C GLU A 415 18.83 32.06 -0.81
N ALA A 416 18.48 33.35 -0.87
CA ALA A 416 17.11 33.82 -0.66
C ALA A 416 16.14 33.28 -1.72
N SER A 417 16.57 33.23 -2.99
CA SER A 417 15.78 32.69 -4.08
C SER A 417 15.60 31.17 -3.95
N ARG A 418 16.65 30.45 -3.55
CA ARG A 418 16.61 29.02 -3.26
C ARG A 418 15.67 28.69 -2.11
N ALA A 419 15.73 29.46 -1.02
CA ALA A 419 14.83 29.34 0.12
C ALA A 419 13.38 29.58 -0.27
N TYR A 420 13.10 30.59 -1.10
CA TYR A 420 11.76 30.88 -1.62
C TYR A 420 11.22 29.73 -2.48
N VAL A 421 11.99 29.24 -3.45
CA VAL A 421 11.58 28.13 -4.32
C VAL A 421 11.27 26.88 -3.48
N ASN A 422 12.14 26.53 -2.53
CA ASN A 422 11.87 25.40 -1.66
C ASN A 422 10.57 25.57 -0.88
N ALA A 423 10.34 26.72 -0.27
CA ALA A 423 9.14 27.00 0.53
C ALA A 423 7.86 26.98 -0.33
N GLU A 424 7.90 27.43 -1.58
CA GLU A 424 6.78 27.39 -2.50
C GLU A 424 6.31 25.94 -2.75
N TYR A 425 7.24 25.02 -3.02
CA TYR A 425 6.93 23.60 -3.19
C TYR A 425 6.60 22.89 -1.87
N ASP A 426 7.20 23.33 -0.76
CA ASP A 426 6.88 22.77 0.56
C ASP A 426 5.43 23.07 0.97
N VAL A 427 4.88 24.24 0.60
CA VAL A 427 3.45 24.54 0.77
C VAL A 427 2.59 23.57 -0.02
N ALA A 428 2.89 23.35 -1.30
CA ALA A 428 2.12 22.43 -2.14
C ALA A 428 2.17 20.98 -1.61
N VAL A 429 3.33 20.54 -1.11
CA VAL A 429 3.50 19.22 -0.47
C VAL A 429 2.70 19.14 0.84
N ALA A 430 2.69 20.20 1.65
CA ALA A 430 1.92 20.24 2.90
C ALA A 430 0.41 20.16 2.65
N ASP A 431 -0.07 20.84 1.60
CA ASP A 431 -1.47 20.77 1.17
C ASP A 431 -1.85 19.34 0.78
N ALA A 432 -1.03 18.68 -0.06
CA ALA A 432 -1.25 17.30 -0.47
C ALA A 432 -1.22 16.34 0.73
N ARG A 433 -0.29 16.53 1.68
CA ARG A 433 -0.19 15.73 2.92
C ARG A 433 -1.42 15.90 3.80
N THR A 434 -1.94 17.11 3.92
CA THR A 434 -3.14 17.38 4.72
C THR A 434 -4.35 16.70 4.12
N LEU A 435 -4.53 16.77 2.80
CA LEU A 435 -5.60 16.07 2.08
C LEU A 435 -5.48 14.55 2.22
N ALA A 436 -4.27 14.01 2.08
CA ALA A 436 -4.02 12.57 2.26
C ALA A 436 -4.27 12.10 3.71
N ALA A 437 -3.88 12.90 4.72
CA ALA A 437 -4.16 12.59 6.12
C ALA A 437 -5.68 12.50 6.41
N MET A 438 -6.48 13.28 5.66
CA MET A 438 -7.95 13.20 5.71
C MET A 438 -8.55 12.10 4.82
N GLY A 439 -7.72 11.37 4.03
CA GLY A 439 -8.21 10.40 3.03
C GLY A 439 -8.95 11.05 1.86
N GLN A 440 -8.60 12.28 1.50
CA GLN A 440 -9.29 13.09 0.50
C GLN A 440 -8.41 13.54 -0.67
N LEU A 441 -7.15 13.14 -0.73
CA LEU A 441 -6.25 13.59 -1.80
C LEU A 441 -6.70 13.07 -3.17
N MET A 442 -7.07 11.80 -3.28
CA MET A 442 -7.58 11.24 -4.53
C MET A 442 -8.84 11.97 -4.99
N GLN A 443 -9.77 12.25 -4.08
CA GLN A 443 -10.98 13.01 -4.38
C GLN A 443 -10.66 14.46 -4.79
N ALA A 444 -9.71 15.10 -4.10
CA ALA A 444 -9.29 16.46 -4.41
C ALA A 444 -8.64 16.57 -5.81
N LEU A 445 -7.92 15.55 -6.24
CA LEU A 445 -7.32 15.48 -7.58
C LEU A 445 -8.28 14.92 -8.63
N ASP A 446 -9.49 14.50 -8.25
CA ASP A 446 -10.46 13.81 -9.11
C ASP A 446 -9.83 12.60 -9.81
N VAL A 447 -9.14 11.77 -9.03
CA VAL A 447 -8.49 10.53 -9.47
C VAL A 447 -9.09 9.34 -8.74
N ARG A 448 -9.19 8.22 -9.43
CA ARG A 448 -9.67 6.97 -8.83
C ARG A 448 -9.18 5.78 -9.67
N ARG A 449 -9.15 4.62 -9.07
CA ARG A 449 -8.99 3.36 -9.81
C ARG A 449 -10.33 3.02 -10.50
N ASP A 450 -10.31 2.77 -11.81
CA ASP A 450 -11.54 2.57 -12.61
C ASP A 450 -12.33 1.32 -12.20
N ASP A 451 -11.64 0.29 -11.71
CA ASP A 451 -12.21 -1.00 -11.29
C ASP A 451 -12.50 -1.08 -9.78
N MET A 452 -12.39 0.06 -9.04
CA MET A 452 -12.69 0.11 -7.61
C MET A 452 -14.17 -0.16 -7.34
N PRO A 453 -14.52 -1.22 -6.59
CA PRO A 453 -15.91 -1.48 -6.24
C PRO A 453 -16.43 -0.43 -5.25
N SER A 454 -17.72 -0.14 -5.34
CA SER A 454 -18.40 0.64 -4.32
C SER A 454 -18.68 -0.21 -3.07
N LEU A 455 -18.87 0.44 -1.91
CA LEU A 455 -19.26 -0.24 -0.67
C LEU A 455 -20.56 -1.04 -0.85
N ALA A 456 -21.52 -0.50 -1.59
CA ALA A 456 -22.78 -1.18 -1.88
C ALA A 456 -22.58 -2.50 -2.70
N GLU A 457 -21.64 -2.51 -3.64
CA GLU A 457 -21.26 -3.73 -4.39
C GLU A 457 -20.59 -4.77 -3.48
N LEU A 458 -19.91 -4.30 -2.44
CA LEU A 458 -19.30 -5.17 -1.41
C LEU A 458 -20.32 -5.63 -0.35
N GLY A 459 -21.58 -5.13 -0.42
CA GLY A 459 -22.64 -5.45 0.52
C GLY A 459 -22.55 -4.72 1.85
N SER A 460 -21.97 -3.52 1.85
CA SER A 460 -21.81 -2.69 3.05
C SER A 460 -22.40 -1.28 2.83
N ASP A 461 -23.03 -0.75 3.87
CA ASP A 461 -23.48 0.66 3.91
C ASP A 461 -22.38 1.61 4.44
N GLY A 462 -21.18 1.09 4.68
CA GLY A 462 -20.04 1.82 5.27
C GLY A 462 -19.89 1.56 6.77
N VAL A 463 -18.95 2.29 7.37
CA VAL A 463 -18.65 2.20 8.80
C VAL A 463 -19.64 3.06 9.59
N ASP A 464 -20.18 2.52 10.67
CA ASP A 464 -21.02 3.29 11.62
C ASP A 464 -20.11 4.17 12.50
N LEU A 465 -20.05 5.46 12.15
CA LEU A 465 -19.26 6.49 12.84
C LEU A 465 -20.11 7.18 13.92
N ASN A 466 -20.55 6.43 14.91
CA ASN A 466 -21.21 7.04 16.06
C ASN A 466 -20.19 7.73 16.99
N PRO A 467 -20.61 8.70 17.84
CA PRO A 467 -19.71 9.45 18.72
C PRO A 467 -18.90 8.58 19.72
N GLU A 468 -19.35 7.36 20.03
CA GLU A 468 -18.64 6.43 20.92
C GLU A 468 -17.42 5.78 20.22
N VAL A 469 -17.44 5.75 18.90
CA VAL A 469 -16.36 5.20 18.06
C VAL A 469 -15.31 6.27 17.76
N LEU A 470 -15.72 7.54 17.69
CA LEU A 470 -14.84 8.65 17.36
C LEU A 470 -13.98 9.07 18.56
N CYS A 471 -12.72 9.38 18.29
CA CYS A 471 -11.84 10.01 19.26
C CYS A 471 -12.13 11.53 19.37
N PRO A 472 -11.75 12.17 20.48
CA PRO A 472 -11.81 13.62 20.58
C PRO A 472 -10.97 14.28 19.49
N SER A 473 -11.56 15.22 18.75
CA SER A 473 -10.87 15.99 17.70
C SER A 473 -10.02 17.14 18.25
N GLN A 474 -10.10 17.40 19.55
CA GLN A 474 -9.37 18.48 20.21
C GLN A 474 -7.84 18.22 20.16
N GLY A 475 -7.10 19.29 19.91
CA GLY A 475 -5.65 19.26 19.84
C GLY A 475 -5.03 20.55 20.37
N PRO A 476 -3.69 20.64 20.39
CA PRO A 476 -3.02 21.88 20.74
C PRO A 476 -3.43 22.99 19.77
N THR A 477 -3.62 24.19 20.27
CA THR A 477 -3.80 25.37 19.43
C THR A 477 -2.53 25.65 18.65
N GLY A 478 -2.66 25.97 17.36
CA GLY A 478 -1.51 26.44 16.57
C GLY A 478 -0.95 27.73 17.18
N TYR A 479 0.37 27.87 17.05
CA TYR A 479 1.04 29.11 17.46
C TYR A 479 1.12 30.05 16.26
N THR A 480 0.83 31.33 16.50
CA THR A 480 1.06 32.42 15.54
C THR A 480 2.37 33.14 15.85
N LEU A 481 2.91 33.90 14.90
CA LEU A 481 4.12 34.69 15.15
C LEU A 481 3.91 35.69 16.31
N GLU A 482 2.68 36.23 16.46
CA GLU A 482 2.30 37.15 17.51
C GLU A 482 2.42 36.54 18.92
N ASP A 483 2.20 35.24 19.07
CA ASP A 483 2.35 34.51 20.34
C ASP A 483 3.79 34.53 20.86
N PHE A 484 4.77 34.63 19.95
CA PHE A 484 6.20 34.64 20.28
C PHE A 484 6.81 36.06 20.30
N MET A 485 6.23 37.02 19.58
CA MET A 485 6.77 38.37 19.49
C MET A 485 6.53 39.22 20.72
N GLY A 486 5.85 38.69 21.74
CA GLY A 486 5.55 39.40 22.97
C GLY A 486 4.96 40.80 22.72
N ASN A 487 3.89 41.19 23.33
CA ASN A 487 3.38 42.56 23.23
C ASN A 487 4.51 43.52 23.61
N GLY A 488 5.29 43.96 22.60
CA GLY A 488 6.23 45.06 22.75
C GLY A 488 5.43 46.31 23.04
N SER A 489 5.13 46.51 24.30
CA SER A 489 4.62 47.74 24.86
C SER A 489 5.75 48.70 25.13
#